data_86949469e26d96cbabf00a664b2cfecb
#
_entry.id   86949469e26d96cbabf00a664b2cfecb
#
_cell.length_a   1.000
_cell.length_b   1.000
_cell.length_c   1.000
_cell.angle_alpha   90.00
_cell.angle_beta   90.00
_cell.angle_gamma   90.00
#
_symmetry.space_group_name_H-M   'P 1'
#
loop_
_entity.id
_entity.type
_entity.pdbx_description
1 polymer ?
#
loop_
_entity_poly.entity_id
_entity_poly.type
_entity_poly.pdbx_seq_one_letter_code
_entity_poly.pdbx_strand_id
1 'polypeptide(L)'
;MSISLKNIHKSFKTHKVLDNVSLDVATGETVVLFGPSGAGKTVLLRLVAGVVEPDEGSIFLNGDDMAGVEPEDRGLGMAFQNFALFPHMDAAENIAAPLTARRYGKDRIREAVGGLARLLKIDHVVSHKPKELSNGQKQRTALARALAGDPSILLLDDPLRNVDAKLRFEMRLELPRLLRERNATVIYVTQDYKEAMALGDRIAVLDTKGIAQIGTPEAIYCRPATVEIARLFGDPVINLLEITLEKMPVGTIETRLSGGRLVLPQSLAPHVGRTLLLGLRPEAIRFVASDTPGAIPITIEAETPLNEKTVSLAVTERGREIMLSRPAGTHAPDHGPAHVAVDANAILLFDPQTGRRVELEGGQ
;
A
#
# COMPACT_ATOMS: atom_id res chain seq x y z
N MET A 1 -18.26 3.49 13.96
CA MET A 1 -17.50 4.57 14.68
C MET A 1 -16.50 5.16 13.70
N SER A 2 -16.30 6.47 13.68
CA SER A 2 -15.35 7.17 12.81
C SER A 2 -14.08 7.58 13.57
N ILE A 3 -13.00 7.86 12.84
CA ILE A 3 -11.75 8.38 13.40
C ILE A 3 -11.44 9.71 12.69
N SER A 4 -11.10 10.75 13.44
CA SER A 4 -10.67 12.03 12.90
C SER A 4 -9.42 12.53 13.62
N LEU A 5 -8.37 12.75 12.85
CA LEU A 5 -7.10 13.30 13.29
C LEU A 5 -6.98 14.71 12.72
N LYS A 6 -6.71 15.71 13.56
CA LYS A 6 -6.63 17.11 13.13
C LYS A 6 -5.29 17.71 13.53
N ASN A 7 -4.49 18.10 12.54
CA ASN A 7 -3.24 18.82 12.69
C ASN A 7 -2.28 18.16 13.70
N ILE A 8 -2.11 16.85 13.61
CA ILE A 8 -1.29 16.07 14.54
C ILE A 8 0.19 16.36 14.31
N HIS A 9 0.85 16.79 15.38
CA HIS A 9 2.30 16.94 15.47
C HIS A 9 2.86 15.99 16.53
N LYS A 10 4.01 15.37 16.23
CA LYS A 10 4.72 14.53 17.18
C LYS A 10 6.22 14.55 16.93
N SER A 11 6.97 14.83 17.99
CA SER A 11 8.44 14.80 18.00
C SER A 11 8.94 13.89 19.12
N PHE A 12 10.09 13.29 18.92
CA PHE A 12 10.83 12.58 19.95
C PHE A 12 12.21 13.23 20.09
N LYS A 13 12.48 13.84 21.22
CA LYS A 13 13.67 14.69 21.44
C LYS A 13 13.72 15.80 20.36
N THR A 14 14.73 15.77 19.50
CA THR A 14 14.93 16.74 18.42
C THR A 14 14.40 16.29 17.07
N HIS A 15 13.87 15.05 16.97
CA HIS A 15 13.41 14.48 15.70
C HIS A 15 11.89 14.60 15.56
N LYS A 16 11.46 15.42 14.60
CA LYS A 16 10.06 15.56 14.22
C LYS A 16 9.64 14.32 13.41
N VAL A 17 8.65 13.57 13.90
CA VAL A 17 8.18 12.32 13.29
C VAL A 17 6.87 12.53 12.53
N LEU A 18 5.96 13.34 13.08
CA LEU A 18 4.72 13.72 12.40
C LEU A 18 4.63 15.25 12.38
N ASP A 19 4.30 15.77 11.21
CA ASP A 19 4.16 17.21 10.98
C ASP A 19 2.83 17.51 10.29
N ASN A 20 1.92 18.13 11.04
CA ASN A 20 0.61 18.58 10.55
C ASN A 20 -0.20 17.47 9.85
N VAL A 21 -0.27 16.28 10.46
CA VAL A 21 -1.00 15.14 9.89
C VAL A 21 -2.48 15.24 10.23
N SER A 22 -3.32 15.29 9.19
CA SER A 22 -4.78 15.24 9.32
C SER A 22 -5.33 14.08 8.51
N LEU A 23 -6.25 13.31 9.10
CA LEU A 23 -6.83 12.11 8.48
C LEU A 23 -8.22 11.86 9.04
N ASP A 24 -9.20 11.71 8.15
CA ASP A 24 -10.54 11.25 8.51
C ASP A 24 -10.75 9.83 7.96
N VAL A 25 -11.31 8.95 8.81
CA VAL A 25 -11.71 7.59 8.46
C VAL A 25 -13.19 7.44 8.77
N ALA A 26 -13.98 7.15 7.76
CA ALA A 26 -15.42 6.99 7.90
C ALA A 26 -15.77 5.68 8.63
N THR A 27 -16.98 5.61 9.17
CA THR A 27 -17.49 4.38 9.81
C THR A 27 -17.50 3.22 8.83
N GLY A 28 -16.90 2.10 9.21
CA GLY A 28 -16.82 0.89 8.39
C GLY A 28 -15.76 0.95 7.28
N GLU A 29 -15.01 2.05 7.20
CA GLU A 29 -13.94 2.22 6.21
C GLU A 29 -12.63 1.61 6.68
N THR A 30 -11.89 1.01 5.76
CA THR A 30 -10.50 0.60 5.95
C THR A 30 -9.57 1.59 5.24
N VAL A 31 -8.82 2.39 6.01
CA VAL A 31 -7.74 3.22 5.49
C VAL A 31 -6.40 2.55 5.75
N VAL A 32 -5.64 2.34 4.67
CA VAL A 32 -4.28 1.82 4.77
C VAL A 32 -3.29 2.98 4.87
N LEU A 33 -2.51 3.02 5.96
CA LEU A 33 -1.34 3.89 6.07
C LEU A 33 -0.14 3.18 5.42
N PHE A 34 0.30 3.71 4.31
CA PHE A 34 1.41 3.20 3.53
C PHE A 34 2.56 4.20 3.51
N GLY A 35 3.79 3.73 3.28
CA GLY A 35 4.95 4.62 3.16
C GLY A 35 6.25 3.96 3.63
N PRO A 36 7.41 4.61 3.45
CA PRO A 36 8.70 4.07 3.81
C PRO A 36 8.84 3.80 5.31
N SER A 37 9.84 3.01 5.67
CA SER A 37 10.21 2.81 7.08
C SER A 37 10.61 4.15 7.70
N GLY A 38 10.16 4.41 8.93
CA GLY A 38 10.44 5.67 9.63
C GLY A 38 9.49 6.84 9.32
N ALA A 39 8.52 6.69 8.41
CA ALA A 39 7.54 7.75 8.09
C ALA A 39 6.53 8.07 9.20
N GLY A 40 6.61 7.42 10.38
CA GLY A 40 5.72 7.73 11.51
C GLY A 40 4.43 6.89 11.58
N LYS A 41 4.20 5.91 10.70
CA LYS A 41 2.97 5.11 10.64
C LYS A 41 2.59 4.47 11.98
N THR A 42 3.53 3.73 12.59
CA THR A 42 3.35 3.12 13.93
C THR A 42 3.11 4.16 15.03
N VAL A 43 3.76 5.34 14.91
CA VAL A 43 3.57 6.44 15.87
C VAL A 43 2.14 6.97 15.76
N LEU A 44 1.63 7.17 14.54
CA LEU A 44 0.25 7.62 14.33
C LEU A 44 -0.76 6.62 14.91
N LEU A 45 -0.57 5.30 14.71
CA LEU A 45 -1.41 4.29 15.35
C LEU A 45 -1.39 4.38 16.89
N ARG A 46 -0.19 4.56 17.48
CA ARG A 46 -0.04 4.65 18.94
C ARG A 46 -0.69 5.90 19.52
N LEU A 47 -0.71 7.00 18.77
CA LEU A 47 -1.45 8.21 19.13
C LEU A 47 -2.95 7.96 19.17
N VAL A 48 -3.51 7.31 18.14
CA VAL A 48 -4.93 6.92 18.11
C VAL A 48 -5.27 5.96 19.24
N ALA A 49 -4.36 5.04 19.55
CA ALA A 49 -4.53 4.08 20.65
C ALA A 49 -4.39 4.71 22.05
N GLY A 50 -3.90 5.94 22.18
CA GLY A 50 -3.63 6.59 23.47
C GLY A 50 -2.37 6.12 24.18
N VAL A 51 -1.54 5.31 23.51
CA VAL A 51 -0.25 4.83 24.09
C VAL A 51 0.80 5.95 24.11
N VAL A 52 0.63 6.95 23.26
CA VAL A 52 1.46 8.15 23.17
C VAL A 52 0.52 9.34 22.97
N GLU A 53 0.80 10.46 23.62
CA GLU A 53 0.07 11.72 23.41
C GLU A 53 0.65 12.52 22.24
N PRO A 54 -0.17 13.23 21.44
CA PRO A 54 0.32 14.19 20.45
C PRO A 54 0.96 15.39 21.15
N ASP A 55 1.91 16.05 20.50
CA ASP A 55 2.46 17.30 21.01
C ASP A 55 1.51 18.47 20.71
N GLU A 56 0.84 18.40 19.53
CA GLU A 56 -0.20 19.33 19.11
C GLU A 56 -1.24 18.58 18.25
N GLY A 57 -2.44 19.18 18.12
CA GLY A 57 -3.55 18.62 17.39
C GLY A 57 -4.52 17.84 18.27
N SER A 58 -5.55 17.28 17.66
CA SER A 58 -6.64 16.59 18.36
C SER A 58 -7.02 15.29 17.67
N ILE A 59 -7.44 14.31 18.47
CA ILE A 59 -7.88 12.99 18.05
C ILE A 59 -9.32 12.79 18.49
N PHE A 60 -10.19 12.51 17.54
CA PHE A 60 -11.61 12.24 17.82
C PHE A 60 -11.94 10.81 17.40
N LEU A 61 -12.61 10.08 18.29
CA LEU A 61 -13.22 8.79 18.00
C LEU A 61 -14.74 8.93 18.11
N ASN A 62 -15.44 8.71 17.03
CA ASN A 62 -16.90 8.87 16.94
C ASN A 62 -17.41 10.28 17.32
N GLY A 63 -16.57 11.29 17.11
CA GLY A 63 -16.88 12.68 17.47
C GLY A 63 -16.45 13.10 18.89
N ASP A 64 -16.10 12.15 19.76
CA ASP A 64 -15.62 12.42 21.11
C ASP A 64 -14.11 12.71 21.09
N ASP A 65 -13.69 13.76 21.79
CA ASP A 65 -12.27 14.13 21.94
C ASP A 65 -11.58 13.11 22.87
N MET A 66 -10.43 12.58 22.41
CA MET A 66 -9.66 11.59 23.14
C MET A 66 -8.55 12.17 24.00
N ALA A 67 -8.50 13.49 24.21
CA ALA A 67 -7.53 14.13 25.09
C ALA A 67 -7.71 13.63 26.53
N GLY A 68 -6.64 13.07 27.13
CA GLY A 68 -6.66 12.53 28.49
C GLY A 68 -7.48 11.25 28.68
N VAL A 69 -7.98 10.62 27.60
CA VAL A 69 -8.68 9.33 27.68
C VAL A 69 -7.66 8.21 27.61
N GLU A 70 -7.61 7.37 28.64
CA GLU A 70 -6.69 6.24 28.74
C GLU A 70 -6.93 5.19 27.63
N PRO A 71 -5.90 4.43 27.20
CA PRO A 71 -6.02 3.46 26.11
C PRO A 71 -7.14 2.42 26.29
N GLU A 72 -7.34 1.92 27.50
CA GLU A 72 -8.38 0.94 27.84
C GLU A 72 -9.81 1.47 27.69
N ASP A 73 -10.00 2.79 27.83
CA ASP A 73 -11.29 3.45 27.74
C ASP A 73 -11.65 3.91 26.31
N ARG A 74 -10.70 3.86 25.36
CA ARG A 74 -10.95 4.22 23.95
C ARG A 74 -11.77 3.20 23.17
N GLY A 75 -12.02 2.02 23.73
CA GLY A 75 -12.93 1.00 23.17
C GLY A 75 -12.48 0.38 21.84
N LEU A 76 -11.19 0.43 21.52
CA LEU A 76 -10.63 -0.06 20.27
C LEU A 76 -9.90 -1.40 20.44
N GLY A 77 -9.64 -2.10 19.31
CA GLY A 77 -8.75 -3.25 19.23
C GLY A 77 -7.45 -2.88 18.54
N MET A 78 -6.31 -3.38 19.04
CA MET A 78 -5.02 -3.14 18.42
C MET A 78 -4.16 -4.40 18.30
N ALA A 79 -3.60 -4.64 17.11
CA ALA A 79 -2.54 -5.60 16.88
C ALA A 79 -1.21 -4.84 16.71
N PHE A 80 -0.31 -5.01 17.67
CA PHE A 80 1.00 -4.37 17.66
C PHE A 80 2.01 -5.14 16.81
N GLN A 81 2.94 -4.43 16.18
CA GLN A 81 4.04 -5.00 15.39
C GLN A 81 4.92 -5.99 16.20
N ASN A 82 5.10 -5.75 17.51
CA ASN A 82 5.88 -6.60 18.43
C ASN A 82 5.00 -7.66 19.13
N PHE A 83 3.81 -7.93 18.59
CA PHE A 83 2.79 -8.87 19.08
C PHE A 83 2.16 -8.49 20.41
N ALA A 84 2.93 -7.98 21.37
CA ALA A 84 2.50 -7.59 22.74
C ALA A 84 1.63 -8.67 23.43
N LEU A 85 1.94 -9.95 23.25
CA LEU A 85 1.25 -11.06 23.89
C LEU A 85 1.57 -11.10 25.37
N PHE A 86 0.59 -11.50 26.20
CA PHE A 86 0.78 -11.73 27.62
C PHE A 86 1.62 -13.01 27.81
N PRO A 87 2.85 -12.93 28.35
CA PRO A 87 3.80 -14.05 28.36
C PRO A 87 3.40 -15.19 29.28
N HIS A 88 2.54 -14.95 30.27
CA HIS A 88 2.03 -15.93 31.24
C HIS A 88 0.80 -16.69 30.74
N MET A 89 0.10 -16.17 29.71
CA MET A 89 -1.08 -16.74 29.09
C MET A 89 -0.70 -17.57 27.86
N ASP A 90 -1.43 -18.65 27.61
CA ASP A 90 -1.35 -19.38 26.35
C ASP A 90 -2.01 -18.60 25.18
N ALA A 91 -2.00 -19.15 23.96
CA ALA A 91 -2.58 -18.46 22.81
C ALA A 91 -4.10 -18.31 22.93
N ALA A 92 -4.82 -19.32 23.44
CA ALA A 92 -6.26 -19.25 23.66
C ALA A 92 -6.62 -18.18 24.69
N GLU A 93 -5.89 -18.15 25.82
CA GLU A 93 -6.06 -17.15 26.87
C GLU A 93 -5.75 -15.72 26.36
N ASN A 94 -4.70 -15.55 25.56
CA ASN A 94 -4.39 -14.28 24.91
C ASN A 94 -5.55 -13.82 24.02
N ILE A 95 -6.10 -14.70 23.18
CA ILE A 95 -7.25 -14.39 22.32
C ILE A 95 -8.50 -14.07 23.15
N ALA A 96 -8.71 -14.81 24.22
CA ALA A 96 -9.86 -14.65 25.12
C ALA A 96 -9.82 -13.36 25.96
N ALA A 97 -8.63 -12.79 26.21
CA ALA A 97 -8.42 -11.70 27.15
C ALA A 97 -9.41 -10.52 27.01
N PRO A 98 -9.65 -9.94 25.80
CA PRO A 98 -10.61 -8.84 25.65
C PRO A 98 -12.07 -9.25 25.93
N LEU A 99 -12.43 -10.50 25.66
CA LEU A 99 -13.77 -11.02 25.96
C LEU A 99 -13.96 -11.26 27.47
N THR A 100 -12.90 -11.77 28.11
CA THR A 100 -12.89 -11.99 29.56
C THR A 100 -12.97 -10.66 30.30
N ALA A 101 -12.23 -9.65 29.89
CA ALA A 101 -12.30 -8.31 30.48
C ALA A 101 -13.71 -7.70 30.37
N ARG A 102 -14.41 -7.95 29.26
CA ARG A 102 -15.82 -7.54 29.05
C ARG A 102 -16.85 -8.48 29.70
N ARG A 103 -16.41 -9.48 30.47
CA ARG A 103 -17.24 -10.46 31.21
C ARG A 103 -18.20 -11.26 30.33
N TYR A 104 -17.80 -11.62 29.11
CA TYR A 104 -18.59 -12.52 28.26
C TYR A 104 -18.67 -13.93 28.85
N GLY A 105 -19.77 -14.64 28.57
CA GLY A 105 -19.99 -16.01 29.03
C GLY A 105 -18.98 -16.99 28.39
N LYS A 106 -18.64 -18.05 29.16
CA LYS A 106 -17.60 -19.04 28.78
C LYS A 106 -17.83 -19.68 27.39
N ASP A 107 -19.08 -19.97 27.04
CA ASP A 107 -19.41 -20.62 25.77
C ASP A 107 -19.15 -19.66 24.57
N ARG A 108 -19.54 -18.38 24.70
CA ARG A 108 -19.26 -17.34 23.72
C ARG A 108 -17.75 -17.12 23.55
N ILE A 109 -17.00 -17.13 24.66
CA ILE A 109 -15.52 -17.03 24.61
C ILE A 109 -14.94 -18.22 23.84
N ARG A 110 -15.37 -19.44 24.15
CA ARG A 110 -14.88 -20.67 23.49
C ARG A 110 -15.18 -20.64 21.99
N GLU A 111 -16.37 -20.25 21.59
CA GLU A 111 -16.79 -20.14 20.19
C GLU A 111 -15.95 -19.11 19.42
N ALA A 112 -15.80 -17.90 19.98
CA ALA A 112 -15.02 -16.81 19.37
C ALA A 112 -13.53 -17.18 19.21
N VAL A 113 -12.93 -17.73 20.27
CA VAL A 113 -11.52 -18.19 20.25
C VAL A 113 -11.33 -19.30 19.21
N GLY A 114 -12.21 -20.32 19.21
CA GLY A 114 -12.12 -21.42 18.25
C GLY A 114 -12.35 -20.96 16.81
N GLY A 115 -13.28 -20.04 16.55
CA GLY A 115 -13.52 -19.46 15.24
C GLY A 115 -12.30 -18.69 14.70
N LEU A 116 -11.75 -17.79 15.51
CA LEU A 116 -10.58 -17.00 15.12
C LEU A 116 -9.31 -17.85 14.99
N ALA A 117 -9.12 -18.83 15.87
CA ALA A 117 -7.97 -19.74 15.78
C ALA A 117 -7.97 -20.55 14.46
N ARG A 118 -9.15 -21.07 14.06
CA ARG A 118 -9.29 -21.76 12.76
C ARG A 118 -9.08 -20.82 11.58
N LEU A 119 -9.71 -19.64 11.58
CA LEU A 119 -9.56 -18.64 10.54
C LEU A 119 -8.08 -18.30 10.29
N LEU A 120 -7.33 -18.10 11.38
CA LEU A 120 -5.92 -17.72 11.34
C LEU A 120 -4.97 -18.93 11.35
N LYS A 121 -5.50 -20.16 11.25
CA LYS A 121 -4.71 -21.42 11.18
C LYS A 121 -3.71 -21.56 12.33
N ILE A 122 -4.18 -21.28 13.55
CA ILE A 122 -3.41 -21.45 14.81
C ILE A 122 -4.13 -22.36 15.82
N ASP A 123 -5.20 -23.02 15.41
CA ASP A 123 -5.98 -23.93 16.25
C ASP A 123 -5.14 -25.06 16.85
N HIS A 124 -4.11 -25.52 16.14
CA HIS A 124 -3.18 -26.57 16.58
C HIS A 124 -2.17 -26.11 17.66
N VAL A 125 -2.07 -24.82 17.95
CA VAL A 125 -1.12 -24.23 18.92
C VAL A 125 -1.78 -23.38 19.99
N VAL A 126 -3.11 -23.44 20.14
CA VAL A 126 -3.86 -22.59 21.07
C VAL A 126 -3.45 -22.77 22.54
N SER A 127 -2.95 -23.94 22.93
CA SER A 127 -2.45 -24.24 24.27
C SER A 127 -0.97 -23.89 24.50
N HIS A 128 -0.28 -23.38 23.48
CA HIS A 128 1.13 -23.01 23.60
C HIS A 128 1.29 -21.60 24.15
N LYS A 129 2.31 -21.39 24.97
CA LYS A 129 2.70 -20.07 25.48
C LYS A 129 3.49 -19.28 24.42
N PRO A 130 3.53 -17.96 24.51
CA PRO A 130 4.23 -17.13 23.49
C PRO A 130 5.68 -17.54 23.20
N LYS A 131 6.44 -18.03 24.20
CA LYS A 131 7.81 -18.49 24.02
C LYS A 131 7.93 -19.75 23.14
N GLU A 132 6.86 -20.52 23.01
CA GLU A 132 6.78 -21.78 22.25
C GLU A 132 6.25 -21.55 20.83
N LEU A 133 5.71 -20.36 20.55
CA LEU A 133 5.17 -19.98 19.26
C LEU A 133 6.26 -19.40 18.34
N SER A 134 6.18 -19.74 17.04
CA SER A 134 6.94 -19.05 16.00
C SER A 134 6.49 -17.57 15.88
N ASN A 135 7.29 -16.71 15.25
CA ASN A 135 6.91 -15.31 15.05
C ASN A 135 5.62 -15.16 14.25
N GLY A 136 5.40 -15.98 13.22
CA GLY A 136 4.15 -15.99 12.47
C GLY A 136 2.94 -16.42 13.32
N GLN A 137 3.09 -17.42 14.22
CA GLN A 137 2.03 -17.82 15.13
C GLN A 137 1.75 -16.74 16.18
N LYS A 138 2.78 -16.10 16.75
CA LYS A 138 2.62 -14.93 17.65
C LYS A 138 1.83 -13.82 17.00
N GLN A 139 2.16 -13.50 15.75
CA GLN A 139 1.49 -12.44 15.01
C GLN A 139 0.01 -12.75 14.76
N ARG A 140 -0.28 -13.98 14.34
CA ARG A 140 -1.66 -14.45 14.16
C ARG A 140 -2.45 -14.50 15.46
N THR A 141 -1.83 -14.87 16.57
CA THR A 141 -2.44 -14.81 17.91
C THR A 141 -2.75 -13.37 18.32
N ALA A 142 -1.84 -12.42 18.05
CA ALA A 142 -2.06 -11.00 18.32
C ALA A 142 -3.19 -10.41 17.47
N LEU A 143 -3.26 -10.80 16.19
CA LEU A 143 -4.36 -10.41 15.29
C LEU A 143 -5.70 -11.02 15.77
N ALA A 144 -5.71 -12.31 16.13
CA ALA A 144 -6.90 -12.94 16.69
C ALA A 144 -7.39 -12.22 17.95
N ARG A 145 -6.48 -11.85 18.86
CA ARG A 145 -6.82 -11.09 20.07
C ARG A 145 -7.42 -9.73 19.73
N ALA A 146 -6.87 -8.99 18.78
CA ALA A 146 -7.39 -7.69 18.35
C ALA A 146 -8.82 -7.81 17.80
N LEU A 147 -9.13 -8.89 17.09
CA LEU A 147 -10.42 -9.18 16.50
C LEU A 147 -11.44 -9.76 17.49
N ALA A 148 -11.00 -10.44 18.57
CA ALA A 148 -11.87 -11.23 19.45
C ALA A 148 -12.93 -10.40 20.17
N GLY A 149 -12.60 -9.18 20.59
CA GLY A 149 -13.51 -8.28 21.29
C GLY A 149 -14.61 -7.66 20.42
N ASP A 150 -14.62 -7.95 19.12
CA ASP A 150 -15.48 -7.34 18.12
C ASP A 150 -15.51 -5.80 18.23
N PRO A 151 -14.32 -5.14 18.25
CA PRO A 151 -14.24 -3.71 18.40
C PRO A 151 -14.73 -3.02 17.14
N SER A 152 -15.42 -1.88 17.31
CA SER A 152 -15.85 -1.05 16.17
C SER A 152 -14.71 -0.29 15.49
N ILE A 153 -13.58 -0.11 16.21
CA ILE A 153 -12.34 0.47 15.67
C ILE A 153 -11.21 -0.54 15.83
N LEU A 154 -10.49 -0.78 14.75
CA LEU A 154 -9.33 -1.67 14.71
C LEU A 154 -8.08 -0.92 14.23
N LEU A 155 -6.99 -1.08 14.96
CA LEU A 155 -5.67 -0.55 14.62
C LEU A 155 -4.73 -1.74 14.39
N LEU A 156 -4.27 -1.91 13.15
CA LEU A 156 -3.46 -3.06 12.74
C LEU A 156 -2.09 -2.59 12.27
N ASP A 157 -1.04 -2.87 13.04
CA ASP A 157 0.34 -2.46 12.75
C ASP A 157 1.13 -3.61 12.12
N ASP A 158 1.18 -3.63 10.79
CA ASP A 158 1.89 -4.60 9.92
C ASP A 158 1.53 -6.07 10.27
N PRO A 159 0.21 -6.40 10.33
CA PRO A 159 -0.27 -7.63 10.95
C PRO A 159 0.04 -8.90 10.16
N LEU A 160 0.51 -8.80 8.90
CA LEU A 160 0.85 -9.95 8.06
C LEU A 160 2.34 -10.06 7.75
N ARG A 161 3.19 -9.22 8.35
CA ARG A 161 4.62 -9.14 8.04
C ARG A 161 5.37 -10.48 8.19
N ASN A 162 5.13 -11.20 9.27
CA ASN A 162 5.82 -12.46 9.60
C ASN A 162 5.00 -13.71 9.20
N VAL A 163 3.98 -13.52 8.37
CA VAL A 163 3.13 -14.61 7.87
C VAL A 163 3.75 -15.14 6.56
N ASP A 164 3.73 -16.45 6.37
CA ASP A 164 4.21 -17.06 5.13
C ASP A 164 3.43 -16.61 3.90
N ALA A 165 4.02 -16.69 2.71
CA ALA A 165 3.48 -16.12 1.49
C ALA A 165 2.10 -16.69 1.11
N LYS A 166 1.89 -18.00 1.34
CA LYS A 166 0.61 -18.65 1.00
C LYS A 166 -0.51 -18.14 1.89
N LEU A 167 -0.31 -18.13 3.20
CA LEU A 167 -1.30 -17.65 4.14
C LEU A 167 -1.51 -16.13 4.03
N ARG A 168 -0.46 -15.36 3.75
CA ARG A 168 -0.57 -13.92 3.47
C ARG A 168 -1.48 -13.66 2.27
N PHE A 169 -1.35 -14.46 1.21
CA PHE A 169 -2.24 -14.37 0.05
C PHE A 169 -3.70 -14.68 0.43
N GLU A 170 -3.94 -15.75 1.18
CA GLU A 170 -5.28 -16.10 1.66
C GLU A 170 -5.87 -14.99 2.56
N MET A 171 -5.05 -14.44 3.48
CA MET A 171 -5.49 -13.36 4.37
C MET A 171 -5.84 -12.06 3.63
N ARG A 172 -5.18 -11.75 2.50
CA ARG A 172 -5.56 -10.62 1.65
C ARG A 172 -6.97 -10.74 1.08
N LEU A 173 -7.50 -11.94 0.94
CA LEU A 173 -8.88 -12.20 0.48
C LEU A 173 -9.88 -12.24 1.65
N GLU A 174 -9.53 -12.92 2.73
CA GLU A 174 -10.43 -13.19 3.85
C GLU A 174 -10.57 -12.00 4.82
N LEU A 175 -9.45 -11.30 5.09
CA LEU A 175 -9.46 -10.20 6.08
C LEU A 175 -10.37 -9.03 5.67
N PRO A 176 -10.37 -8.54 4.41
CA PRO A 176 -11.30 -7.49 3.99
C PRO A 176 -12.77 -7.90 4.13
N ARG A 177 -13.06 -9.16 3.82
CA ARG A 177 -14.41 -9.71 3.98
C ARG A 177 -14.85 -9.71 5.44
N LEU A 178 -13.98 -10.22 6.33
CA LEU A 178 -14.23 -10.26 7.76
C LEU A 178 -14.44 -8.86 8.36
N LEU A 179 -13.62 -7.89 7.96
CA LEU A 179 -13.71 -6.51 8.43
C LEU A 179 -15.00 -5.84 7.97
N ARG A 180 -15.42 -6.05 6.73
CA ARG A 180 -16.70 -5.55 6.21
C ARG A 180 -17.90 -6.19 6.87
N GLU A 181 -17.91 -7.51 7.08
CA GLU A 181 -19.00 -8.22 7.79
C GLU A 181 -19.20 -7.68 9.21
N ARG A 182 -18.14 -7.20 9.86
CA ARG A 182 -18.17 -6.59 11.19
C ARG A 182 -18.43 -5.08 11.18
N ASN A 183 -18.52 -4.46 10.03
CA ASN A 183 -18.59 -3.00 9.88
C ASN A 183 -17.53 -2.25 10.71
N ALA A 184 -16.32 -2.82 10.77
CA ALA A 184 -15.22 -2.28 11.55
C ALA A 184 -14.57 -1.09 10.81
N THR A 185 -14.29 -0.02 11.55
CA THR A 185 -13.46 1.10 11.07
C THR A 185 -12.00 0.78 11.33
N VAL A 186 -11.18 0.80 10.30
CA VAL A 186 -9.83 0.24 10.39
C VAL A 186 -8.77 1.23 9.93
N ILE A 187 -7.71 1.39 10.74
CA ILE A 187 -6.42 1.89 10.26
C ILE A 187 -5.46 0.70 10.18
N TYR A 188 -5.03 0.41 8.97
CA TYR A 188 -4.13 -0.71 8.66
C TYR A 188 -2.78 -0.17 8.20
N VAL A 189 -1.72 -0.50 8.91
CA VAL A 189 -0.34 -0.13 8.52
C VAL A 189 0.31 -1.29 7.80
N THR A 190 0.93 -1.04 6.66
CA THR A 190 1.77 -2.00 5.96
C THR A 190 2.87 -1.33 5.14
N GLN A 191 3.87 -2.10 4.76
CA GLN A 191 4.90 -1.75 3.76
C GLN A 191 4.78 -2.60 2.49
N ASP A 192 3.82 -3.52 2.43
CA ASP A 192 3.51 -4.33 1.26
C ASP A 192 2.42 -3.63 0.44
N TYR A 193 2.80 -3.14 -0.75
CA TYR A 193 1.85 -2.44 -1.63
C TYR A 193 0.70 -3.36 -2.09
N LYS A 194 0.94 -4.69 -2.19
CA LYS A 194 -0.11 -5.66 -2.55
C LYS A 194 -1.17 -5.77 -1.45
N GLU A 195 -0.76 -5.65 -0.19
CA GLU A 195 -1.70 -5.56 0.93
C GLU A 195 -2.46 -4.23 0.87
N ALA A 196 -1.75 -3.10 0.67
CA ALA A 196 -2.39 -1.79 0.59
C ALA A 196 -3.46 -1.75 -0.51
N MET A 197 -3.14 -2.28 -1.70
CA MET A 197 -4.07 -2.34 -2.84
C MET A 197 -5.26 -3.27 -2.62
N ALA A 198 -5.08 -4.36 -1.86
CA ALA A 198 -6.12 -5.38 -1.66
C ALA A 198 -7.06 -5.07 -0.47
N LEU A 199 -6.54 -4.40 0.57
CA LEU A 199 -7.24 -4.24 1.85
C LEU A 199 -7.88 -2.87 2.00
N GLY A 200 -7.32 -1.80 1.42
CA GLY A 200 -7.75 -0.43 1.64
C GLY A 200 -8.95 -0.03 0.77
N ASP A 201 -9.95 0.59 1.39
CA ASP A 201 -10.92 1.41 0.65
C ASP A 201 -10.24 2.70 0.19
N ARG A 202 -9.39 3.28 1.05
CA ARG A 202 -8.42 4.32 0.70
C ARG A 202 -7.03 4.00 1.22
N ILE A 203 -6.02 4.55 0.55
CA ILE A 203 -4.62 4.49 0.95
C ILE A 203 -4.17 5.91 1.26
N ALA A 204 -3.63 6.13 2.46
CA ALA A 204 -2.93 7.35 2.84
C ALA A 204 -1.42 7.09 2.78
N VAL A 205 -0.74 7.72 1.84
CA VAL A 205 0.71 7.59 1.68
C VAL A 205 1.38 8.62 2.58
N LEU A 206 2.05 8.12 3.61
CA LEU A 206 2.75 8.92 4.60
C LEU A 206 4.24 9.02 4.25
N ASP A 207 4.77 10.23 4.24
CA ASP A 207 6.20 10.52 4.11
C ASP A 207 6.71 11.30 5.33
N THR A 208 7.92 11.83 5.27
CA THR A 208 8.53 12.63 6.35
C THR A 208 7.90 14.02 6.53
N LYS A 209 7.02 14.44 5.63
CA LYS A 209 6.34 15.74 5.66
C LYS A 209 4.86 15.63 6.03
N GLY A 210 4.35 14.40 6.23
CA GLY A 210 2.95 14.14 6.51
C GLY A 210 2.29 13.24 5.46
N ILE A 211 1.00 13.43 5.19
CA ILE A 211 0.28 12.66 4.16
C ILE A 211 0.54 13.29 2.79
N ALA A 212 1.35 12.61 1.97
CA ALA A 212 1.71 13.04 0.62
C ALA A 212 0.57 12.87 -0.39
N GLN A 213 -0.22 11.83 -0.24
CA GLN A 213 -1.41 11.56 -1.05
C GLN A 213 -2.39 10.66 -0.29
N ILE A 214 -3.69 10.90 -0.49
CA ILE A 214 -4.76 10.00 -0.05
C ILE A 214 -5.73 9.78 -1.20
N GLY A 215 -6.16 8.54 -1.39
CA GLY A 215 -7.09 8.18 -2.47
C GLY A 215 -7.44 6.70 -2.48
N THR A 216 -8.32 6.30 -3.39
CA THR A 216 -8.58 4.88 -3.65
C THR A 216 -7.31 4.18 -4.14
N PRO A 217 -7.19 2.86 -3.99
CA PRO A 217 -6.05 2.09 -4.54
C PRO A 217 -5.80 2.41 -6.02
N GLU A 218 -6.86 2.46 -6.82
CA GLU A 218 -6.79 2.83 -8.24
C GLU A 218 -6.21 4.24 -8.44
N ALA A 219 -6.68 5.23 -7.67
CA ALA A 219 -6.20 6.61 -7.77
C ALA A 219 -4.71 6.72 -7.43
N ILE A 220 -4.24 6.02 -6.39
CA ILE A 220 -2.83 5.99 -6.00
C ILE A 220 -1.97 5.34 -7.09
N TYR A 221 -2.46 4.25 -7.69
CA TYR A 221 -1.72 3.51 -8.72
C TYR A 221 -1.70 4.23 -10.07
N CYS A 222 -2.87 4.66 -10.56
CA CYS A 222 -3.03 5.26 -11.89
C CYS A 222 -2.70 6.75 -11.92
N ARG A 223 -2.84 7.45 -10.78
CA ARG A 223 -2.64 8.90 -10.67
C ARG A 223 -1.76 9.26 -9.46
N PRO A 224 -0.54 8.69 -9.35
CA PRO A 224 0.37 9.03 -8.25
C PRO A 224 0.75 10.52 -8.32
N ALA A 225 0.72 11.20 -7.17
CA ALA A 225 1.01 12.63 -7.09
C ALA A 225 2.49 12.95 -7.36
N THR A 226 3.38 12.00 -7.08
CA THR A 226 4.83 12.16 -7.25
C THR A 226 5.50 10.91 -7.79
N VAL A 227 6.73 11.07 -8.28
CA VAL A 227 7.61 9.96 -8.69
C VAL A 227 7.84 8.97 -7.56
N GLU A 228 8.03 9.47 -6.33
CA GLU A 228 8.25 8.64 -5.15
C GLU A 228 7.06 7.71 -4.91
N ILE A 229 5.85 8.25 -4.98
CA ILE A 229 4.62 7.44 -4.85
C ILE A 229 4.51 6.45 -6.00
N ALA A 230 4.78 6.86 -7.24
CA ALA A 230 4.76 5.97 -8.39
C ALA A 230 5.70 4.77 -8.24
N ARG A 231 6.88 4.99 -7.62
CA ARG A 231 7.87 3.93 -7.33
C ARG A 231 7.46 2.99 -6.22
N LEU A 232 6.70 3.47 -5.24
CA LEU A 232 6.26 2.65 -4.11
C LEU A 232 5.20 1.60 -4.50
N PHE A 233 4.47 1.84 -5.59
CA PHE A 233 3.38 0.98 -6.05
C PHE A 233 3.73 0.37 -7.41
N GLY A 234 4.09 -0.89 -7.43
CA GLY A 234 4.43 -1.66 -8.62
C GLY A 234 5.57 -2.65 -8.39
N ASP A 235 5.49 -3.78 -9.06
CA ASP A 235 6.50 -4.85 -9.05
C ASP A 235 6.47 -5.56 -10.42
N PRO A 236 7.42 -5.26 -11.30
CA PRO A 236 8.57 -4.36 -11.14
C PRO A 236 8.21 -2.88 -10.96
N VAL A 237 9.20 -2.12 -10.49
CA VAL A 237 9.06 -0.66 -10.31
C VAL A 237 8.83 0.03 -11.65
N ILE A 238 8.12 1.15 -11.64
CA ILE A 238 7.86 2.00 -12.81
C ILE A 238 9.17 2.42 -13.52
N ASN A 239 9.19 2.32 -14.84
CA ASN A 239 10.27 2.87 -15.66
C ASN A 239 10.18 4.40 -15.71
N LEU A 240 11.30 5.08 -15.57
CA LEU A 240 11.38 6.54 -15.60
C LEU A 240 12.40 6.98 -16.65
N LEU A 241 11.94 7.69 -17.66
CA LEU A 241 12.74 8.11 -18.81
C LEU A 241 12.60 9.62 -19.03
N GLU A 242 13.73 10.32 -19.12
CA GLU A 242 13.70 11.73 -19.53
C GLU A 242 13.35 11.85 -21.00
N ILE A 243 12.36 12.70 -21.28
CA ILE A 243 11.87 12.98 -22.62
C ILE A 243 11.76 14.49 -22.85
N THR A 244 11.84 14.90 -24.12
CA THR A 244 11.50 16.27 -24.53
C THR A 244 10.30 16.20 -25.47
N LEU A 245 9.30 17.07 -25.25
CA LEU A 245 8.10 17.12 -26.07
C LEU A 245 8.33 17.96 -27.31
N GLU A 246 7.98 17.42 -28.48
CA GLU A 246 8.07 18.10 -29.77
C GLU A 246 6.67 18.25 -30.37
N LYS A 247 6.40 19.44 -30.96
CA LYS A 247 5.17 19.65 -31.74
C LYS A 247 5.46 19.40 -33.21
N MET A 248 4.72 18.49 -33.80
CA MET A 248 4.86 18.13 -35.19
C MET A 248 4.09 19.09 -36.12
N PRO A 249 4.47 19.26 -37.39
CA PRO A 249 3.79 20.10 -38.34
C PRO A 249 2.30 19.79 -38.51
N VAL A 250 1.90 18.53 -38.35
CA VAL A 250 0.50 18.07 -38.38
C VAL A 250 -0.26 18.37 -37.09
N GLY A 251 0.38 19.04 -36.13
CA GLY A 251 -0.26 19.43 -34.86
C GLY A 251 -0.22 18.38 -33.75
N THR A 252 0.29 17.16 -34.00
CA THR A 252 0.48 16.14 -32.97
C THR A 252 1.63 16.50 -32.03
N ILE A 253 1.55 16.01 -30.78
CA ILE A 253 2.63 16.11 -29.80
C ILE A 253 3.30 14.75 -29.76
N GLU A 254 4.61 14.75 -29.93
CA GLU A 254 5.41 13.52 -29.97
C GLU A 254 6.64 13.65 -29.08
N THR A 255 7.17 12.51 -28.69
CA THR A 255 8.53 12.41 -28.15
C THR A 255 9.26 11.27 -28.82
N ARG A 256 10.60 11.38 -28.89
CA ARG A 256 11.46 10.30 -29.40
C ARG A 256 11.87 9.40 -28.23
N LEU A 257 11.54 8.14 -28.37
CA LEU A 257 11.94 7.11 -27.43
C LEU A 257 12.67 6.01 -28.20
N SER A 258 14.01 5.94 -28.06
CA SER A 258 14.83 4.85 -28.63
C SER A 258 14.58 4.56 -30.12
N GLY A 259 14.68 5.60 -30.96
CA GLY A 259 14.46 5.41 -32.43
C GLY A 259 12.97 5.37 -32.83
N GLY A 260 12.07 5.02 -31.93
CA GLY A 260 10.63 5.09 -32.12
C GLY A 260 10.05 6.45 -31.77
N ARG A 261 8.80 6.68 -32.18
CA ARG A 261 8.03 7.89 -31.83
C ARG A 261 6.83 7.53 -30.99
N LEU A 262 6.70 8.21 -29.87
CA LEU A 262 5.54 8.10 -28.99
C LEU A 262 4.64 9.32 -29.19
N VAL A 263 3.43 9.09 -29.70
CA VAL A 263 2.40 10.11 -29.84
C VAL A 263 1.75 10.33 -28.49
N LEU A 264 1.64 11.58 -28.09
CA LEU A 264 1.17 12.00 -26.78
C LEU A 264 -0.13 12.82 -26.90
N PRO A 265 -0.95 12.89 -25.85
CA PRO A 265 -2.19 13.66 -25.84
C PRO A 265 -1.96 15.14 -26.14
N GLN A 266 -2.90 15.75 -26.84
CA GLN A 266 -2.91 17.19 -27.20
C GLN A 266 -2.93 18.12 -25.95
N SER A 267 -3.45 17.65 -24.84
CA SER A 267 -3.42 18.35 -23.54
C SER A 267 -2.01 18.69 -23.04
N LEU A 268 -0.97 18.09 -23.64
CA LEU A 268 0.44 18.39 -23.34
C LEU A 268 1.01 19.56 -24.16
N ALA A 269 0.23 20.22 -25.01
CA ALA A 269 0.69 21.35 -25.81
C ALA A 269 1.38 22.46 -24.98
N PRO A 270 0.92 22.83 -23.76
CA PRO A 270 1.60 23.81 -22.92
C PRO A 270 3.01 23.42 -22.47
N HIS A 271 3.37 22.14 -22.58
CA HIS A 271 4.67 21.60 -22.14
C HIS A 271 5.64 21.33 -23.29
N VAL A 272 5.28 21.67 -24.52
CA VAL A 272 6.19 21.51 -25.69
C VAL A 272 7.49 22.28 -25.47
N GLY A 273 8.61 21.63 -25.79
CA GLY A 273 9.97 22.16 -25.57
C GLY A 273 10.51 21.95 -24.15
N ARG A 274 9.68 21.47 -23.20
CA ARG A 274 10.14 21.14 -21.85
C ARG A 274 10.66 19.73 -21.77
N THR A 275 11.66 19.52 -20.92
CA THR A 275 12.08 18.19 -20.48
C THR A 275 11.15 17.73 -19.36
N LEU A 276 10.59 16.53 -19.51
CA LEU A 276 9.75 15.88 -18.53
C LEU A 276 10.27 14.48 -18.24
N LEU A 277 9.82 13.90 -17.14
CA LEU A 277 10.10 12.52 -16.78
C LEU A 277 8.88 11.67 -17.14
N LEU A 278 9.05 10.80 -18.13
CA LEU A 278 8.05 9.84 -18.58
C LEU A 278 8.06 8.62 -17.66
N GLY A 279 6.95 8.34 -17.00
CA GLY A 279 6.73 7.15 -16.21
C GLY A 279 5.94 6.11 -17.01
N LEU A 280 6.51 4.91 -17.16
CA LEU A 280 5.89 3.78 -17.85
C LEU A 280 5.83 2.58 -16.92
N ARG A 281 4.63 2.12 -16.60
CA ARG A 281 4.45 0.88 -15.87
C ARG A 281 4.93 -0.30 -16.72
N PRO A 282 5.65 -1.28 -16.15
CA PRO A 282 6.16 -2.45 -16.91
C PRO A 282 5.09 -3.22 -17.68
N GLU A 283 3.87 -3.31 -17.14
CA GLU A 283 2.72 -3.97 -17.74
C GLU A 283 2.02 -3.15 -18.85
N ALA A 284 2.33 -1.85 -18.95
CA ALA A 284 1.80 -0.98 -20.01
C ALA A 284 2.64 -1.04 -21.29
N ILE A 285 3.77 -1.76 -21.26
CA ILE A 285 4.66 -1.94 -22.39
C ILE A 285 4.40 -3.33 -22.99
N ARG A 286 4.05 -3.40 -24.28
CA ARG A 286 3.68 -4.64 -24.97
C ARG A 286 4.62 -4.91 -26.14
N PHE A 287 4.99 -6.17 -26.36
CA PHE A 287 5.70 -6.59 -27.54
C PHE A 287 4.81 -6.45 -28.78
N VAL A 288 5.39 -5.94 -29.87
CA VAL A 288 4.71 -5.75 -31.15
C VAL A 288 5.62 -6.14 -32.32
N ALA A 289 5.07 -6.29 -33.51
CA ALA A 289 5.86 -6.50 -34.71
C ALA A 289 6.61 -5.21 -35.11
N SER A 290 7.73 -5.36 -35.80
CA SER A 290 8.59 -4.24 -36.19
C SER A 290 7.93 -3.23 -37.15
N ASP A 291 6.93 -3.66 -37.89
CA ASP A 291 6.14 -2.84 -38.83
C ASP A 291 4.96 -2.13 -38.17
N THR A 292 4.75 -2.35 -36.86
CA THR A 292 3.67 -1.67 -36.10
C THR A 292 3.95 -0.16 -36.04
N PRO A 293 2.99 0.71 -36.40
CA PRO A 293 3.16 2.14 -36.29
C PRO A 293 3.53 2.58 -34.86
N GLY A 294 4.63 3.32 -34.70
CA GLY A 294 5.11 3.76 -33.40
C GLY A 294 5.86 2.69 -32.60
N ALA A 295 6.20 1.56 -33.20
CA ALA A 295 7.04 0.54 -32.57
C ALA A 295 8.38 1.12 -32.11
N ILE A 296 8.76 0.82 -30.89
CA ILE A 296 9.98 1.28 -30.23
C ILE A 296 10.97 0.12 -30.22
N PRO A 297 12.14 0.23 -30.86
CA PRO A 297 13.15 -0.82 -30.83
C PRO A 297 13.81 -0.91 -29.46
N ILE A 298 14.02 -2.14 -29.01
CA ILE A 298 14.70 -2.48 -27.76
C ILE A 298 15.56 -3.74 -27.96
N THR A 299 16.45 -4.01 -27.03
CA THR A 299 17.18 -5.28 -26.95
C THR A 299 16.89 -5.94 -25.63
N ILE A 300 16.36 -7.16 -25.64
CA ILE A 300 16.12 -7.94 -24.42
C ILE A 300 17.45 -8.54 -23.96
N GLU A 301 17.82 -8.26 -22.71
CA GLU A 301 19.04 -8.76 -22.09
C GLU A 301 18.79 -9.97 -21.19
N ALA A 302 17.65 -9.97 -20.47
CA ALA A 302 17.33 -11.05 -19.56
C ALA A 302 15.81 -11.21 -19.39
N GLU A 303 15.38 -12.43 -19.12
CA GLU A 303 14.02 -12.77 -18.76
C GLU A 303 13.98 -13.58 -17.45
N THR A 304 13.01 -13.25 -16.61
CA THR A 304 12.74 -13.99 -15.38
C THR A 304 11.28 -14.45 -15.40
N PRO A 305 11.03 -15.73 -15.66
CA PRO A 305 9.69 -16.28 -15.54
C PRO A 305 9.30 -16.37 -14.07
N LEU A 306 8.18 -15.77 -13.72
CA LEU A 306 7.50 -15.89 -12.45
C LEU A 306 6.18 -16.63 -12.67
N ASN A 307 5.59 -17.21 -11.64
CA ASN A 307 4.40 -18.07 -11.81
C ASN A 307 3.25 -17.43 -12.60
N GLU A 308 2.97 -16.16 -12.37
CA GLU A 308 1.83 -15.45 -12.97
C GLU A 308 2.24 -14.53 -14.12
N LYS A 309 3.52 -14.17 -14.19
CA LYS A 309 4.06 -13.20 -15.15
C LYS A 309 5.49 -13.54 -15.53
N THR A 310 5.93 -13.02 -16.66
CA THR A 310 7.35 -12.96 -17.04
C THR A 310 7.80 -11.51 -16.98
N VAL A 311 8.94 -11.26 -16.36
CA VAL A 311 9.59 -9.95 -16.32
C VAL A 311 10.78 -9.99 -17.24
N SER A 312 10.85 -9.04 -18.19
CA SER A 312 11.97 -8.88 -19.11
C SER A 312 12.73 -7.60 -18.76
N LEU A 313 14.05 -7.69 -18.68
CA LEU A 313 14.95 -6.55 -18.67
C LEU A 313 15.37 -6.29 -20.12
N ALA A 314 15.16 -5.10 -20.59
CA ALA A 314 15.54 -4.68 -21.92
C ALA A 314 16.28 -3.34 -21.89
N VAL A 315 17.09 -3.09 -22.93
CA VAL A 315 17.84 -1.86 -23.10
C VAL A 315 17.35 -1.15 -24.36
N THR A 316 17.15 0.14 -24.25
CA THR A 316 16.83 1.03 -25.37
C THR A 316 18.08 1.33 -26.19
N GLU A 317 17.95 1.79 -27.46
CA GLU A 317 19.08 2.18 -28.29
C GLU A 317 20.02 3.23 -27.65
N ARG A 318 19.50 4.00 -26.67
CA ARG A 318 20.29 4.98 -25.90
C ARG A 318 20.93 4.37 -24.65
N GLY A 319 20.93 3.04 -24.50
CA GLY A 319 21.54 2.35 -23.37
C GLY A 319 20.80 2.50 -22.05
N ARG A 320 19.51 2.89 -22.07
CA ARG A 320 18.69 2.97 -20.85
C ARG A 320 17.95 1.65 -20.64
N GLU A 321 18.07 1.13 -19.44
CA GLU A 321 17.35 -0.07 -18.99
C GLU A 321 15.86 0.24 -18.79
N ILE A 322 15.03 -0.69 -19.25
CA ILE A 322 13.57 -0.70 -18.99
C ILE A 322 13.13 -2.10 -18.61
N MET A 323 12.16 -2.18 -17.75
CA MET A 323 11.51 -3.43 -17.35
C MET A 323 10.14 -3.54 -18.03
N LEU A 324 9.85 -4.74 -18.52
CA LEU A 324 8.54 -5.12 -19.06
C LEU A 324 7.96 -6.23 -18.20
N SER A 325 6.64 -6.26 -18.09
CA SER A 325 5.94 -7.34 -17.39
C SER A 325 4.79 -7.83 -18.26
N ARG A 326 4.75 -9.13 -18.52
CA ARG A 326 3.70 -9.76 -19.31
C ARG A 326 3.12 -10.98 -18.59
N PRO A 327 1.86 -11.38 -18.85
CA PRO A 327 1.30 -12.61 -18.30
C PRO A 327 2.15 -13.82 -18.68
N ALA A 328 2.26 -14.79 -17.78
CA ALA A 328 2.95 -16.04 -18.05
C ALA A 328 2.35 -16.75 -19.29
N GLY A 329 3.20 -17.36 -20.11
CA GLY A 329 2.78 -18.04 -21.35
C GLY A 329 2.51 -17.11 -22.53
N THR A 330 2.63 -15.80 -22.39
CA THR A 330 2.61 -14.87 -23.53
C THR A 330 3.90 -15.00 -24.33
N HIS A 331 3.79 -15.29 -25.63
CA HIS A 331 4.98 -15.42 -26.49
C HIS A 331 5.68 -14.07 -26.70
N ALA A 332 6.99 -14.06 -26.51
CA ALA A 332 7.88 -12.94 -26.79
C ALA A 332 9.28 -13.50 -27.10
N PRO A 333 10.16 -12.75 -27.78
CA PRO A 333 11.55 -13.13 -27.93
C PRO A 333 12.23 -13.26 -26.56
N ASP A 334 13.01 -14.31 -26.35
CA ASP A 334 13.69 -14.56 -25.08
C ASP A 334 14.93 -13.66 -24.92
N HIS A 335 15.63 -13.35 -26.00
CA HIS A 335 16.81 -12.48 -26.06
C HIS A 335 16.93 -11.77 -27.43
N GLY A 336 17.67 -10.65 -27.44
CA GLY A 336 18.02 -9.93 -28.65
C GLY A 336 17.03 -8.85 -29.05
N PRO A 337 17.08 -8.42 -30.33
CA PRO A 337 16.27 -7.31 -30.82
C PRO A 337 14.77 -7.62 -30.77
N ALA A 338 14.00 -6.68 -30.27
CA ALA A 338 12.54 -6.74 -30.19
C ALA A 338 11.94 -5.35 -30.39
N HIS A 339 10.62 -5.30 -30.55
CA HIS A 339 9.90 -4.03 -30.67
C HIS A 339 8.75 -4.01 -29.66
N VAL A 340 8.51 -2.84 -29.09
CA VAL A 340 7.44 -2.63 -28.10
C VAL A 340 6.60 -1.42 -28.47
N ALA A 341 5.37 -1.45 -28.01
CA ALA A 341 4.47 -0.30 -28.01
C ALA A 341 4.03 0.02 -26.58
N VAL A 342 3.74 1.29 -26.34
CA VAL A 342 3.28 1.80 -25.05
C VAL A 342 1.80 2.19 -25.16
N ASP A 343 1.00 1.83 -24.16
CA ASP A 343 -0.36 2.32 -24.07
C ASP A 343 -0.35 3.83 -23.72
N ALA A 344 -0.84 4.65 -24.63
CA ALA A 344 -0.87 6.09 -24.45
C ALA A 344 -1.70 6.54 -23.23
N ASN A 345 -2.70 5.75 -22.81
CA ASN A 345 -3.53 6.04 -21.64
C ASN A 345 -2.86 5.69 -20.31
N ALA A 346 -1.80 4.87 -20.36
CA ALA A 346 -1.05 4.45 -19.18
C ALA A 346 0.21 5.30 -18.92
N ILE A 347 0.38 6.38 -19.67
CA ILE A 347 1.53 7.28 -19.55
C ILE A 347 1.37 8.18 -18.33
N LEU A 348 2.42 8.26 -17.52
CA LEU A 348 2.55 9.20 -16.43
C LEU A 348 3.65 10.21 -16.76
N LEU A 349 3.42 11.48 -16.47
CA LEU A 349 4.42 12.52 -16.68
C LEU A 349 4.68 13.25 -15.37
N PHE A 350 5.97 13.50 -15.12
CA PHE A 350 6.39 14.20 -13.92
C PHE A 350 7.37 15.33 -14.28
N ASP A 351 7.33 16.37 -13.49
CA ASP A 351 8.33 17.43 -13.53
C ASP A 351 9.65 16.91 -12.93
N PRO A 352 10.76 16.97 -13.65
CA PRO A 352 12.03 16.36 -13.21
C PRO A 352 12.67 17.07 -12.01
N GLN A 353 12.32 18.33 -11.73
CA GLN A 353 12.88 19.10 -10.62
C GLN A 353 12.10 18.89 -9.32
N THR A 354 10.77 18.84 -9.43
CA THR A 354 9.89 18.72 -8.25
C THR A 354 9.43 17.31 -7.97
N GLY A 355 9.58 16.41 -8.93
CA GLY A 355 9.03 15.04 -8.90
C GLY A 355 7.49 14.99 -8.95
N ARG A 356 6.80 16.12 -9.05
CA ARG A 356 5.33 16.19 -9.07
C ARG A 356 4.77 15.75 -10.42
N ARG A 357 3.63 15.07 -10.38
CA ARG A 357 2.90 14.69 -11.59
C ARG A 357 2.43 15.94 -12.33
N VAL A 358 2.63 15.94 -13.65
CA VAL A 358 2.06 16.94 -14.56
C VAL A 358 0.61 16.52 -14.84
N GLU A 359 -0.32 17.36 -14.48
CA GLU A 359 -1.74 17.12 -14.77
C GLU A 359 -2.03 17.37 -16.24
N LEU A 360 -2.75 16.45 -16.87
CA LEU A 360 -3.25 16.61 -18.23
C LEU A 360 -4.57 17.38 -18.13
N GLU A 361 -4.60 18.60 -18.65
CA GLU A 361 -5.86 19.35 -18.74
C GLU A 361 -6.87 18.55 -19.58
N GLY A 362 -7.99 18.14 -18.97
CA GLY A 362 -9.10 17.44 -19.64
C GLY A 362 -9.32 15.99 -19.28
N GLY A 363 -8.60 15.39 -18.33
CA GLY A 363 -8.88 14.04 -17.80
C GLY A 363 -9.74 14.09 -16.54
N GLN A 364 -11.04 13.77 -16.67
CA GLN A 364 -11.91 13.40 -15.54
C GLN A 364 -11.52 12.04 -14.98
#